data_fbf57bcebc0cd8bf453f13dab0b4e6a5
#
_entry.id   fbf57bcebc0cd8bf453f13dab0b4e6a5
#
_cell.length_a   1.000
_cell.length_b   1.000
_cell.length_c   1.000
_cell.angle_alpha   90.00
_cell.angle_beta   90.00
_cell.angle_gamma   90.00
#
_symmetry.space_group_name_H-M   'P 1'
#
loop_
_entity.id
_entity.type
_entity.pdbx_description
1 polymer ?
#
loop_
_entity_poly.entity_id
_entity_poly.type
_entity_poly.pdbx_seq_one_letter_code
_entity_poly.pdbx_strand_id
1 'polypeptide(L)'
;ECRFTLESTRLFKSDTPLIQVRNANGQVVYETVKGHGKVSTYPAFTLSGSHIAPKTTWHLTHNHAGDHIGDAELTEQQLSSLPTGSSVPVLKNGKQMGMLMFISITKTEKKEELKNNVISYLNNGGKISAMIAIDFTASNGDPKQPHSLHYLGGNNQYRNGIASIIPIIDQYDADGKYPVFGYGLAINGNTSHCKVLTEEASYSDGVIMAYENTLHSNGFDLSGPTYFSPVIRECVNRVKNTKDKTYTVLVIFTDGAINDMDETIKAI
;
A
#
# COMPACT_ATOMS: atom_id res chain seq x y z
N GLU A 1 8.85 5.03 15.20
CA GLU A 1 8.14 6.32 15.13
C GLU A 1 7.96 6.88 16.53
N CYS A 2 8.49 8.08 16.81
CA CYS A 2 8.40 8.70 18.13
C CYS A 2 7.38 9.84 18.07
N ARG A 3 6.41 9.85 18.97
CA ARG A 3 5.50 10.98 19.18
C ARG A 3 5.96 11.80 20.36
N PHE A 4 6.05 13.11 20.19
CA PHE A 4 6.43 14.03 21.24
C PHE A 4 5.33 15.06 21.44
N THR A 5 5.06 15.38 22.70
CA THR A 5 4.31 16.57 23.08
C THR A 5 5.24 17.43 23.90
N LEU A 6 5.38 18.70 23.54
CA LEU A 6 6.25 19.64 24.21
C LEU A 6 5.41 20.64 25.00
N GLU A 7 5.73 20.82 26.27
CA GLU A 7 5.29 21.95 27.05
C GLU A 7 6.49 22.82 27.39
N SER A 8 6.48 24.10 26.98
CA SER A 8 7.55 25.03 27.32
C SER A 8 7.26 25.66 28.68
N THR A 9 8.13 25.44 29.64
CA THR A 9 8.02 26.07 30.94
C THR A 9 8.76 27.41 30.97
N ARG A 10 8.04 28.51 31.25
CA ARG A 10 8.52 29.82 31.69
C ARG A 10 9.66 30.49 30.90
N LEU A 11 9.81 30.22 29.59
CA LEU A 11 10.93 30.76 28.84
C LEU A 11 10.83 32.25 28.54
N PHE A 12 9.61 32.82 28.44
CA PHE A 12 9.48 34.23 28.01
C PHE A 12 8.28 34.95 28.59
N LYS A 13 8.46 36.27 28.82
CA LYS A 13 7.40 37.13 29.39
C LYS A 13 6.34 37.54 28.36
N SER A 14 6.55 37.44 27.07
CA SER A 14 5.66 37.96 26.03
C SER A 14 5.54 37.14 24.74
N ASP A 15 6.51 36.33 24.37
CA ASP A 15 6.51 35.63 23.07
C ASP A 15 6.70 34.11 23.19
N THR A 16 5.91 33.39 22.40
CA THR A 16 6.03 31.95 22.27
C THR A 16 7.12 31.62 21.26
N PRO A 17 8.14 30.83 21.65
CA PRO A 17 9.20 30.50 20.72
C PRO A 17 8.71 29.59 19.59
N LEU A 18 9.28 29.78 18.41
CA LEU A 18 9.24 28.81 17.32
C LEU A 18 10.33 27.78 17.58
N ILE A 19 9.99 26.51 17.46
CA ILE A 19 10.94 25.41 17.64
C ILE A 19 11.13 24.69 16.32
N GLN A 20 12.35 24.64 15.83
CA GLN A 20 12.75 23.79 14.72
C GLN A 20 13.53 22.58 15.25
N VAL A 21 13.10 21.39 14.90
CA VAL A 21 13.88 20.17 15.14
C VAL A 21 14.75 19.93 13.91
N ARG A 22 16.07 19.88 14.12
CA ARG A 22 17.06 19.68 13.06
C ARG A 22 17.73 18.32 13.26
N ASN A 23 18.00 17.61 12.17
CA ASN A 23 18.80 16.39 12.19
C ASN A 23 20.31 16.71 12.34
N ALA A 24 21.14 15.67 12.40
CA ALA A 24 22.58 15.79 12.54
C ALA A 24 23.27 16.61 11.41
N ASN A 25 22.63 16.70 10.25
CA ASN A 25 23.10 17.48 9.09
C ASN A 25 22.60 18.93 9.10
N GLY A 26 21.89 19.36 10.17
CA GLY A 26 21.32 20.70 10.29
C GLY A 26 20.01 20.92 9.48
N GLN A 27 19.51 19.91 8.79
CA GLN A 27 18.27 19.99 8.05
C GLN A 27 17.08 20.03 8.99
N VAL A 28 16.13 20.95 8.77
CA VAL A 28 14.88 21.01 9.53
C VAL A 28 13.99 19.81 9.16
N VAL A 29 13.69 18.97 10.12
CA VAL A 29 12.83 17.79 9.99
C VAL A 29 11.44 18.00 10.58
N TYR A 30 11.29 19.01 11.43
CA TYR A 30 10.01 19.45 11.96
C TYR A 30 10.09 20.91 12.41
N GLU A 31 9.00 21.65 12.27
CA GLU A 31 8.84 23.00 12.78
C GLU A 31 7.48 23.14 13.47
N THR A 32 7.46 23.73 14.66
CA THR A 32 6.21 23.94 15.39
C THR A 32 5.38 25.04 14.76
N VAL A 33 4.06 24.93 14.87
CA VAL A 33 3.16 26.08 14.65
C VAL A 33 3.37 27.11 15.75
N LYS A 34 3.02 28.37 15.46
CA LYS A 34 3.12 29.48 16.43
C LYS A 34 2.29 29.15 17.68
N GLY A 35 2.92 29.15 18.82
CA GLY A 35 2.21 29.02 20.10
C GLY A 35 1.68 30.38 20.59
N HIS A 36 0.85 30.36 21.62
CA HIS A 36 0.29 31.56 22.27
C HIS A 36 0.43 31.48 23.79
N GLY A 37 0.98 32.52 24.41
CA GLY A 37 1.01 32.69 25.86
C GLY A 37 2.33 32.38 26.57
N LYS A 38 2.37 32.56 27.90
CA LYS A 38 3.56 32.39 28.76
C LYS A 38 4.03 30.96 28.94
N VAL A 39 3.13 30.00 28.74
CA VAL A 39 3.38 28.56 28.72
C VAL A 39 2.80 28.06 27.40
N SER A 40 3.62 27.54 26.52
CA SER A 40 3.15 27.07 25.22
C SER A 40 3.22 25.58 25.16
N THR A 41 2.03 24.98 25.00
CA THR A 41 1.89 23.57 24.64
C THR A 41 1.87 23.47 23.12
N TYR A 42 2.74 22.65 22.58
CA TYR A 42 2.80 22.41 21.13
C TYR A 42 2.04 21.13 20.78
N PRO A 43 1.38 21.09 19.60
CA PRO A 43 0.73 19.87 19.15
C PRO A 43 1.70 18.69 19.09
N ALA A 44 1.20 17.49 19.36
CA ALA A 44 1.98 16.28 19.20
C ALA A 44 2.40 16.10 17.74
N PHE A 45 3.62 15.64 17.51
CA PHE A 45 4.16 15.35 16.19
C PHE A 45 5.00 14.08 16.19
N THR A 46 5.31 13.58 15.01
CA THR A 46 6.01 12.33 14.83
C THR A 46 7.32 12.55 14.09
N LEU A 47 8.41 11.96 14.60
CA LEU A 47 9.70 11.89 13.92
C LEU A 47 10.03 10.43 13.62
N SER A 48 10.60 10.17 12.43
CA SER A 48 11.13 8.85 12.10
C SER A 48 12.51 8.64 12.69
N GLY A 49 12.93 7.37 12.86
CA GLY A 49 14.27 7.04 13.36
C GLY A 49 15.39 7.64 12.51
N SER A 50 15.23 7.73 11.19
CA SER A 50 16.19 8.38 10.28
C SER A 50 16.33 9.88 10.51
N HIS A 51 15.30 10.54 11.08
CA HIS A 51 15.35 11.97 11.42
C HIS A 51 16.05 12.26 12.75
N ILE A 52 16.09 11.30 13.67
CA ILE A 52 16.64 11.48 15.02
C ILE A 52 18.05 10.94 15.21
N ALA A 53 18.52 10.06 14.32
CA ALA A 53 19.85 9.47 14.39
C ALA A 53 20.92 10.36 13.73
N PRO A 54 22.15 10.47 14.31
CA PRO A 54 22.52 10.02 15.64
C PRO A 54 22.09 11.01 16.75
N LYS A 55 21.72 12.26 16.38
CA LYS A 55 21.23 13.28 17.30
C LYS A 55 20.28 14.26 16.61
N THR A 56 19.51 14.97 17.43
CA THR A 56 18.66 16.10 17.00
C THR A 56 19.05 17.37 17.75
N THR A 57 18.97 18.51 17.09
CA THR A 57 19.09 19.84 17.70
C THR A 57 17.73 20.51 17.67
N TRP A 58 17.23 20.90 18.84
CA TRP A 58 15.98 21.61 19.02
C TRP A 58 16.32 23.11 19.11
N HIS A 59 16.16 23.80 17.97
CA HIS A 59 16.55 25.19 17.78
C HIS A 59 15.38 26.11 18.09
N LEU A 60 15.51 26.97 19.09
CA LEU A 60 14.48 27.91 19.52
C LEU A 60 14.75 29.31 19.05
N THR A 61 13.78 29.97 18.44
CA THR A 61 13.85 31.35 17.99
C THR A 61 12.65 32.17 18.46
N HIS A 62 12.81 33.50 18.58
CA HIS A 62 11.68 34.40 18.81
C HIS A 62 10.79 34.47 17.58
N ASN A 63 9.47 34.41 17.82
CA ASN A 63 8.47 34.32 16.76
C ASN A 63 8.40 35.55 15.84
N HIS A 64 8.72 36.75 16.35
CA HIS A 64 8.60 37.99 15.62
C HIS A 64 9.93 38.54 15.05
N ALA A 65 11.05 38.25 15.67
CA ALA A 65 12.35 38.76 15.29
C ALA A 65 13.29 37.74 14.66
N GLY A 66 12.94 36.44 14.75
CA GLY A 66 13.83 35.34 14.30
C GLY A 66 15.10 35.21 15.14
N ASP A 67 15.22 35.97 16.23
CA ASP A 67 16.41 35.96 17.09
C ASP A 67 16.55 34.59 17.79
N HIS A 68 17.75 34.03 17.70
CA HIS A 68 18.08 32.75 18.33
C HIS A 68 18.04 32.85 19.86
N ILE A 69 17.24 31.99 20.48
CA ILE A 69 17.08 31.93 21.92
C ILE A 69 18.07 30.94 22.53
N GLY A 70 18.24 29.78 21.93
CA GLY A 70 19.11 28.72 22.36
C GLY A 70 18.76 27.39 21.71
N ASP A 71 19.58 26.39 22.02
CA ASP A 71 19.45 25.04 21.47
C ASP A 71 19.37 24.00 22.63
N ALA A 72 18.62 22.94 22.39
CA ALA A 72 18.69 21.72 23.18
C ALA A 72 19.13 20.57 22.27
N GLU A 73 20.20 19.88 22.63
CA GLU A 73 20.71 18.75 21.86
C GLU A 73 20.33 17.45 22.56
N LEU A 74 19.83 16.49 21.79
CA LEU A 74 19.44 15.17 22.27
C LEU A 74 19.93 14.11 21.28
N THR A 75 20.68 13.13 21.81
CA THR A 75 21.02 11.93 21.05
C THR A 75 19.78 11.04 20.86
N GLU A 76 19.81 10.16 19.87
CA GLU A 76 18.76 9.15 19.68
C GLU A 76 18.53 8.32 20.94
N GLN A 77 19.60 7.93 21.64
CA GLN A 77 19.51 7.17 22.87
C GLN A 77 18.85 7.96 24.00
N GLN A 78 19.21 9.24 24.17
CA GLN A 78 18.58 10.11 25.16
C GLN A 78 17.09 10.29 24.88
N LEU A 79 16.71 10.62 23.63
CA LEU A 79 15.31 10.72 23.23
C LEU A 79 14.54 9.44 23.47
N SER A 80 15.18 8.29 23.22
CA SER A 80 14.56 6.97 23.36
C SER A 80 14.32 6.56 24.81
N SER A 81 15.13 7.08 25.74
CA SER A 81 15.08 6.73 27.18
C SER A 81 14.47 7.83 28.05
N LEU A 82 14.07 8.97 27.46
CA LEU A 82 13.57 10.12 28.22
C LEU A 82 12.21 9.79 28.84
N PRO A 83 12.09 9.82 30.19
CA PRO A 83 10.79 9.60 30.83
C PRO A 83 9.79 10.70 30.51
N THR A 84 8.50 10.38 30.54
CA THR A 84 7.42 11.35 30.45
C THR A 84 7.55 12.42 31.55
N GLY A 85 7.37 13.70 31.19
CA GLY A 85 7.55 14.83 32.10
C GLY A 85 9.00 15.27 32.30
N SER A 86 9.97 14.68 31.61
CA SER A 86 11.37 15.09 31.69
C SER A 86 11.59 16.46 31.06
N SER A 87 12.54 17.22 31.63
CA SER A 87 12.93 18.51 31.11
C SER A 87 14.38 18.50 30.65
N VAL A 88 14.64 19.17 29.52
CA VAL A 88 15.98 19.29 28.91
C VAL A 88 16.34 20.77 28.86
N PRO A 89 17.58 21.16 29.28
CA PRO A 89 17.99 22.54 29.27
C PRO A 89 18.17 23.06 27.84
N VAL A 90 17.71 24.29 27.60
CA VAL A 90 17.99 25.05 26.40
C VAL A 90 19.21 25.93 26.68
N LEU A 91 20.27 25.78 25.92
CA LEU A 91 21.54 26.46 26.12
C LEU A 91 21.84 27.48 25.01
N LYS A 92 22.41 28.63 25.38
CA LYS A 92 23.02 29.59 24.44
C LYS A 92 24.40 29.96 24.97
N ASN A 93 25.44 29.68 24.21
CA ASN A 93 26.83 29.95 24.62
C ASN A 93 27.17 29.36 26.00
N GLY A 94 26.70 28.15 26.27
CA GLY A 94 26.88 27.44 27.54
C GLY A 94 26.02 27.91 28.72
N LYS A 95 25.25 29.00 28.55
CA LYS A 95 24.33 29.52 29.58
C LYS A 95 22.91 28.96 29.37
N GLN A 96 22.31 28.48 30.44
CA GLN A 96 20.94 27.99 30.41
C GLN A 96 19.96 29.16 30.23
N MET A 97 19.19 29.10 29.16
CA MET A 97 18.18 30.09 28.79
C MET A 97 16.77 29.65 29.19
N GLY A 98 16.56 28.34 29.34
CA GLY A 98 15.26 27.77 29.74
C GLY A 98 15.28 26.26 29.73
N MET A 99 14.06 25.67 29.77
CA MET A 99 13.86 24.22 29.78
C MET A 99 12.79 23.83 28.77
N LEU A 100 13.02 22.76 28.01
CA LEU A 100 11.99 22.05 27.26
C LEU A 100 11.47 20.90 28.10
N MET A 101 10.17 20.83 28.31
CA MET A 101 9.52 19.74 29.01
C MET A 101 8.81 18.82 28.02
N PHE A 102 9.12 17.54 28.08
CA PHE A 102 8.47 16.51 27.27
C PHE A 102 7.28 15.94 28.06
N ILE A 103 6.05 16.30 27.68
CA ILE A 103 4.82 15.84 28.35
C ILE A 103 4.61 14.36 28.12
N SER A 104 4.84 13.88 26.90
CA SER A 104 4.80 12.46 26.59
C SER A 104 5.69 12.14 25.41
N ILE A 105 6.38 11.01 25.51
CA ILE A 105 7.16 10.41 24.42
C ILE A 105 6.63 9.00 24.25
N THR A 106 5.99 8.73 23.10
CA THR A 106 5.53 7.39 22.75
C THR A 106 6.45 6.84 21.68
N LYS A 107 7.20 5.82 22.01
CA LYS A 107 7.92 5.03 21.02
C LYS A 107 6.94 4.08 20.37
N THR A 108 6.63 4.35 19.13
CA THR A 108 6.01 3.32 18.29
C THR A 108 7.17 2.58 17.62
N GLU A 109 7.56 1.45 18.16
CA GLU A 109 8.39 0.53 17.40
C GLU A 109 7.58 0.21 16.15
N LYS A 110 8.09 0.56 14.99
CA LYS A 110 7.60 -0.01 13.75
C LYS A 110 7.90 -1.50 13.92
N LYS A 111 6.90 -2.29 14.38
CA LYS A 111 6.99 -3.74 14.24
C LYS A 111 7.48 -3.97 12.84
N GLU A 112 8.39 -4.91 12.68
CA GLU A 112 8.96 -5.38 11.41
C GLU A 112 7.90 -5.93 10.43
N GLU A 113 6.73 -5.30 10.35
CA GLU A 113 5.70 -5.57 9.33
C GLU A 113 6.21 -5.29 7.92
N LEU A 114 7.31 -4.54 7.78
CA LEU A 114 7.96 -4.33 6.49
C LEU A 114 8.72 -5.57 5.98
N LYS A 115 9.04 -6.54 6.84
CA LYS A 115 9.72 -7.75 6.39
C LYS A 115 8.84 -8.72 5.60
N ASN A 116 7.51 -8.59 5.70
CA ASN A 116 6.56 -9.51 5.08
C ASN A 116 5.55 -8.82 4.13
N ASN A 117 5.84 -7.62 3.61
CA ASN A 117 5.00 -7.03 2.58
C ASN A 117 5.56 -7.32 1.17
N VAL A 118 4.68 -7.20 0.17
CA VAL A 118 5.01 -7.47 -1.24
C VAL A 118 6.20 -6.62 -1.71
N ILE A 119 6.29 -5.36 -1.30
CA ILE A 119 7.39 -4.46 -1.69
C ILE A 119 8.72 -4.97 -1.14
N SER A 120 8.77 -5.37 0.12
CA SER A 120 9.97 -5.94 0.73
C SER A 120 10.36 -7.26 0.09
N TYR A 121 9.37 -8.10 -0.25
CA TYR A 121 9.57 -9.35 -0.97
C TYR A 121 10.21 -9.10 -2.35
N LEU A 122 9.68 -8.17 -3.14
CA LEU A 122 10.21 -7.81 -4.45
C LEU A 122 11.62 -7.20 -4.37
N ASN A 123 11.85 -6.29 -3.41
CA ASN A 123 13.17 -5.67 -3.20
C ASN A 123 14.25 -6.68 -2.81
N ASN A 124 13.86 -7.82 -2.24
CA ASN A 124 14.75 -8.93 -1.91
C ASN A 124 14.86 -9.98 -3.02
N GLY A 125 14.46 -9.66 -4.25
CA GLY A 125 14.53 -10.54 -5.40
C GLY A 125 13.40 -11.55 -5.49
N GLY A 126 12.32 -11.34 -4.75
CA GLY A 126 11.09 -12.13 -4.86
C GLY A 126 10.43 -11.93 -6.22
N LYS A 127 9.78 -12.96 -6.73
CA LYS A 127 9.11 -12.96 -8.04
C LYS A 127 7.59 -13.00 -7.85
N ILE A 128 6.88 -12.33 -8.74
CA ILE A 128 5.44 -12.44 -8.88
C ILE A 128 5.13 -13.44 -10.00
N SER A 129 4.06 -14.17 -9.87
CA SER A 129 3.39 -14.92 -10.93
C SER A 129 1.92 -14.53 -10.92
N ALA A 130 1.26 -14.56 -12.06
CA ALA A 130 -0.14 -14.24 -12.15
C ALA A 130 -0.96 -15.38 -12.76
N MET A 131 -2.22 -15.47 -12.33
CA MET A 131 -3.26 -16.29 -12.95
C MET A 131 -4.42 -15.37 -13.33
N ILE A 132 -5.03 -15.60 -14.48
CA ILE A 132 -6.05 -14.72 -15.03
C ILE A 132 -7.39 -15.45 -15.04
N ALA A 133 -8.44 -14.83 -14.55
CA ALA A 133 -9.80 -15.34 -14.61
C ALA A 133 -10.72 -14.35 -15.32
N ILE A 134 -11.54 -14.84 -16.25
CA ILE A 134 -12.39 -14.03 -17.11
C ILE A 134 -13.84 -14.47 -16.94
N ASP A 135 -14.70 -13.49 -16.72
CA ASP A 135 -16.14 -13.66 -16.57
C ASP A 135 -16.81 -13.84 -17.93
N PHE A 136 -17.54 -14.93 -18.08
CA PHE A 136 -18.38 -15.21 -19.24
C PHE A 136 -19.85 -15.42 -18.80
N THR A 137 -20.26 -14.75 -17.73
CA THR A 137 -21.68 -14.85 -17.31
C THR A 137 -22.61 -14.05 -18.23
N ALA A 138 -23.87 -14.48 -18.31
CA ALA A 138 -24.87 -13.90 -19.21
C ALA A 138 -25.18 -12.43 -18.94
N SER A 139 -24.89 -11.90 -17.75
CA SER A 139 -24.99 -10.47 -17.41
C SER A 139 -24.14 -9.58 -18.30
N ASN A 140 -23.04 -10.10 -18.85
CA ASN A 140 -22.14 -9.39 -19.76
C ASN A 140 -22.78 -9.10 -21.14
N GLY A 141 -23.91 -9.73 -21.48
CA GLY A 141 -24.64 -9.54 -22.74
C GLY A 141 -24.07 -10.35 -23.92
N ASP A 142 -24.92 -10.64 -24.91
CA ASP A 142 -24.55 -11.41 -26.11
C ASP A 142 -23.39 -10.73 -26.87
N PRO A 143 -22.25 -11.40 -27.11
CA PRO A 143 -21.09 -10.85 -27.81
C PRO A 143 -21.35 -10.30 -29.21
N LYS A 144 -22.46 -10.64 -29.83
CA LYS A 144 -22.88 -10.13 -31.13
C LYS A 144 -23.58 -8.77 -31.03
N GLN A 145 -23.98 -8.33 -29.83
CA GLN A 145 -24.72 -7.10 -29.61
C GLN A 145 -23.78 -5.96 -29.16
N PRO A 146 -23.97 -4.73 -29.69
CA PRO A 146 -23.09 -3.60 -29.38
C PRO A 146 -23.03 -3.19 -27.91
N HIS A 147 -24.00 -3.56 -27.09
CA HIS A 147 -24.04 -3.27 -25.65
C HIS A 147 -23.37 -4.34 -24.79
N SER A 148 -22.93 -5.43 -25.40
CA SER A 148 -22.19 -6.47 -24.68
C SER A 148 -20.80 -5.98 -24.24
N LEU A 149 -20.39 -6.36 -23.05
CA LEU A 149 -19.03 -6.11 -22.58
C LEU A 149 -17.99 -6.95 -23.36
N HIS A 150 -18.45 -8.05 -24.01
CA HIS A 150 -17.68 -8.93 -24.89
C HIS A 150 -17.88 -8.62 -26.38
N TYR A 151 -18.34 -7.44 -26.75
CA TYR A 151 -18.73 -7.14 -28.13
C TYR A 151 -17.63 -7.44 -29.14
N LEU A 152 -17.92 -8.32 -30.11
CA LEU A 152 -16.97 -8.77 -31.14
C LEU A 152 -16.82 -7.79 -32.31
N GLY A 153 -17.77 -6.88 -32.49
CA GLY A 153 -17.79 -5.95 -33.63
C GLY A 153 -17.12 -4.60 -33.39
N GLY A 154 -16.47 -4.37 -32.24
CA GLY A 154 -15.87 -3.07 -31.95
C GLY A 154 -15.28 -2.94 -30.55
N ASN A 155 -15.84 -2.03 -29.74
CA ASN A 155 -15.32 -1.76 -28.39
C ASN A 155 -15.64 -2.91 -27.43
N ASN A 156 -14.68 -3.81 -27.22
CA ASN A 156 -14.75 -4.91 -26.28
C ASN A 156 -14.08 -4.52 -24.98
N GLN A 157 -14.86 -4.37 -23.90
CA GLN A 157 -14.36 -3.88 -22.61
C GLN A 157 -13.41 -4.87 -21.93
N TYR A 158 -13.68 -6.18 -22.03
CA TYR A 158 -12.78 -7.21 -21.50
C TYR A 158 -11.45 -7.22 -22.22
N ARG A 159 -11.46 -7.20 -23.56
CA ARG A 159 -10.23 -7.11 -24.36
C ARG A 159 -9.40 -5.88 -23.98
N ASN A 160 -10.05 -4.73 -23.85
CA ASN A 160 -9.39 -3.48 -23.46
C ASN A 160 -8.84 -3.55 -22.04
N GLY A 161 -9.59 -4.14 -21.10
CA GLY A 161 -9.15 -4.36 -19.73
C GLY A 161 -7.90 -5.26 -19.66
N ILE A 162 -7.92 -6.38 -20.37
CA ILE A 162 -6.78 -7.31 -20.48
C ILE A 162 -5.57 -6.57 -21.07
N ALA A 163 -5.74 -5.87 -22.19
CA ALA A 163 -4.68 -5.11 -22.86
C ALA A 163 -4.09 -3.99 -21.98
N SER A 164 -4.84 -3.47 -21.02
CA SER A 164 -4.38 -2.41 -20.12
C SER A 164 -3.70 -2.95 -18.86
N ILE A 165 -4.19 -4.04 -18.29
CA ILE A 165 -3.74 -4.56 -16.98
C ILE A 165 -2.55 -5.51 -17.12
N ILE A 166 -2.59 -6.44 -18.09
CA ILE A 166 -1.53 -7.45 -18.22
C ILE A 166 -0.15 -6.83 -18.42
N PRO A 167 0.07 -5.80 -19.25
CA PRO A 167 1.39 -5.17 -19.40
C PRO A 167 1.96 -4.55 -18.12
N ILE A 168 1.09 -4.21 -17.15
CA ILE A 168 1.53 -3.75 -15.83
C ILE A 168 2.06 -4.92 -15.02
N ILE A 169 1.37 -6.06 -15.08
CA ILE A 169 1.77 -7.29 -14.38
C ILE A 169 3.07 -7.86 -14.97
N ASP A 170 3.22 -7.84 -16.29
CA ASP A 170 4.41 -8.30 -17.02
C ASP A 170 5.71 -7.68 -16.48
N GLN A 171 5.66 -6.44 -15.94
CA GLN A 171 6.85 -5.78 -15.39
C GLN A 171 7.37 -6.44 -14.11
N TYR A 172 6.54 -7.20 -13.42
CA TYR A 172 6.84 -7.84 -12.14
C TYR A 172 6.80 -9.37 -12.21
N ASP A 173 6.29 -9.91 -13.33
CA ASP A 173 6.15 -11.34 -13.52
C ASP A 173 7.48 -12.01 -13.83
N ALA A 174 7.57 -13.32 -13.51
CA ALA A 174 8.82 -14.05 -13.60
C ALA A 174 9.14 -14.51 -15.03
N ASP A 175 8.12 -14.90 -15.79
CA ASP A 175 8.29 -15.56 -17.09
C ASP A 175 7.31 -15.10 -18.20
N GLY A 176 6.37 -14.20 -17.86
CA GLY A 176 5.38 -13.67 -18.81
C GLY A 176 4.39 -14.72 -19.30
N LYS A 177 4.16 -15.79 -18.50
CA LYS A 177 3.26 -16.89 -18.83
C LYS A 177 2.15 -17.01 -17.82
N TYR A 178 0.91 -16.96 -18.30
CA TYR A 178 -0.28 -16.91 -17.46
C TYR A 178 -1.21 -18.08 -17.72
N PRO A 179 -1.56 -18.89 -16.70
CA PRO A 179 -2.76 -19.73 -16.75
C PRO A 179 -4.01 -18.83 -16.85
N VAL A 180 -4.89 -19.12 -17.81
CA VAL A 180 -6.11 -18.36 -18.05
C VAL A 180 -7.31 -19.25 -17.82
N PHE A 181 -8.24 -18.78 -17.01
CA PHE A 181 -9.50 -19.47 -16.65
C PHE A 181 -10.68 -18.65 -17.14
N GLY A 182 -11.75 -19.34 -17.52
CA GLY A 182 -13.07 -18.76 -17.73
C GLY A 182 -14.06 -19.31 -16.71
N TYR A 183 -14.98 -18.50 -16.26
CA TYR A 183 -16.08 -18.93 -15.40
C TYR A 183 -17.42 -18.37 -15.90
N GLY A 184 -18.52 -19.06 -15.51
CA GLY A 184 -19.86 -18.68 -15.98
C GLY A 184 -20.09 -18.93 -17.47
N LEU A 185 -19.33 -19.81 -18.10
CA LEU A 185 -19.47 -20.17 -19.51
C LEU A 185 -20.06 -21.56 -19.68
N ALA A 186 -20.75 -21.78 -20.76
CA ALA A 186 -21.21 -23.11 -21.17
C ALA A 186 -20.54 -23.54 -22.50
N ILE A 187 -20.20 -24.82 -22.60
CA ILE A 187 -19.78 -25.45 -23.85
C ILE A 187 -20.71 -26.63 -24.10
N ASN A 188 -21.39 -26.61 -25.22
CA ASN A 188 -22.42 -27.59 -25.57
C ASN A 188 -23.45 -27.81 -24.43
N GLY A 189 -23.90 -26.72 -23.81
CA GLY A 189 -24.88 -26.72 -22.73
C GLY A 189 -24.35 -27.09 -21.34
N ASN A 190 -23.06 -27.43 -21.19
CA ASN A 190 -22.45 -27.74 -19.90
C ASN A 190 -21.77 -26.48 -19.31
N THR A 191 -22.35 -25.94 -18.26
CA THR A 191 -21.82 -24.77 -17.55
C THR A 191 -20.57 -25.13 -16.75
N SER A 192 -19.56 -24.25 -16.82
CA SER A 192 -18.35 -24.33 -16.01
C SER A 192 -18.11 -23.03 -15.27
N HIS A 193 -17.71 -23.14 -14.00
CA HIS A 193 -17.30 -22.00 -13.16
C HIS A 193 -15.79 -21.96 -12.91
N CYS A 194 -15.03 -22.85 -13.56
CA CYS A 194 -13.57 -22.82 -13.62
C CYS A 194 -13.11 -23.66 -14.81
N LYS A 195 -13.16 -23.08 -15.99
CA LYS A 195 -12.69 -23.72 -17.23
C LYS A 195 -11.29 -23.22 -17.53
N VAL A 196 -10.32 -24.10 -17.66
CA VAL A 196 -9.01 -23.76 -18.20
C VAL A 196 -9.16 -23.39 -19.68
N LEU A 197 -8.79 -22.17 -20.05
CA LEU A 197 -8.78 -21.68 -21.43
C LEU A 197 -7.43 -21.98 -22.06
N THR A 198 -6.35 -21.74 -21.30
CA THR A 198 -4.99 -22.15 -21.62
C THR A 198 -4.17 -22.28 -20.33
N GLU A 199 -3.17 -23.16 -20.35
CA GLU A 199 -2.24 -23.29 -19.23
C GLU A 199 -1.11 -22.24 -19.28
N GLU A 200 -0.73 -21.78 -20.48
CA GLU A 200 0.38 -20.85 -20.70
C GLU A 200 0.01 -19.82 -21.78
N ALA A 201 -0.64 -18.73 -21.41
CA ALA A 201 -0.78 -17.56 -22.26
C ALA A 201 0.50 -16.72 -22.16
N SER A 202 1.14 -16.42 -23.29
CA SER A 202 2.33 -15.57 -23.29
C SER A 202 1.94 -14.12 -23.41
N TYR A 203 2.26 -13.32 -22.39
CA TYR A 203 2.00 -11.88 -22.32
C TYR A 203 0.54 -11.52 -22.59
N SER A 204 0.25 -10.23 -22.77
CA SER A 204 -1.08 -9.71 -23.05
C SER A 204 -1.73 -10.34 -24.28
N ASP A 205 -0.98 -10.50 -25.35
CA ASP A 205 -1.50 -11.03 -26.62
C ASP A 205 -1.94 -12.49 -26.48
N GLY A 206 -1.21 -13.30 -25.72
CA GLY A 206 -1.59 -14.68 -25.45
C GLY A 206 -2.87 -14.79 -24.63
N VAL A 207 -3.07 -13.90 -23.64
CA VAL A 207 -4.30 -13.85 -22.84
C VAL A 207 -5.49 -13.42 -23.69
N ILE A 208 -5.31 -12.39 -24.54
CA ILE A 208 -6.33 -11.92 -25.47
C ILE A 208 -6.72 -13.03 -26.45
N MET A 209 -5.73 -13.73 -27.00
CA MET A 209 -5.97 -14.84 -27.93
C MET A 209 -6.76 -15.98 -27.27
N ALA A 210 -6.42 -16.37 -26.05
CA ALA A 210 -7.17 -17.39 -25.30
C ALA A 210 -8.61 -16.96 -25.03
N TYR A 211 -8.81 -15.70 -24.66
CA TYR A 211 -10.12 -15.08 -24.47
C TYR A 211 -10.95 -15.08 -25.77
N GLU A 212 -10.42 -14.56 -26.87
CA GLU A 212 -11.11 -14.45 -28.15
C GLU A 212 -11.42 -15.83 -28.76
N ASN A 213 -10.49 -16.78 -28.67
CA ASN A 213 -10.70 -18.17 -29.09
C ASN A 213 -11.87 -18.82 -28.33
N THR A 214 -12.06 -18.48 -27.06
CA THR A 214 -13.18 -18.98 -26.27
C THR A 214 -14.50 -18.44 -26.79
N LEU A 215 -14.60 -17.13 -27.06
CA LEU A 215 -15.81 -16.50 -27.62
C LEU A 215 -16.18 -17.06 -29.01
N HIS A 216 -15.20 -17.52 -29.78
CA HIS A 216 -15.41 -18.08 -31.13
C HIS A 216 -15.52 -19.61 -31.11
N SER A 217 -15.43 -20.27 -29.96
CA SER A 217 -15.48 -21.73 -29.90
C SER A 217 -16.87 -22.26 -30.23
N ASN A 218 -16.89 -23.41 -30.92
CA ASN A 218 -18.15 -24.06 -31.26
C ASN A 218 -18.89 -24.52 -29.97
N GLY A 219 -20.17 -24.21 -29.91
CA GLY A 219 -21.01 -24.56 -28.77
C GLY A 219 -20.80 -23.67 -27.53
N PHE A 220 -20.02 -22.60 -27.66
CA PHE A 220 -19.87 -21.61 -26.59
C PHE A 220 -21.15 -20.82 -26.38
N ASP A 221 -21.50 -20.61 -25.12
CA ASP A 221 -22.58 -19.71 -24.70
C ASP A 221 -22.21 -19.06 -23.37
N LEU A 222 -22.72 -17.86 -23.15
CA LEU A 222 -22.68 -17.21 -21.86
C LEU A 222 -23.68 -17.89 -20.93
N SER A 223 -23.29 -18.10 -19.67
CA SER A 223 -24.12 -18.84 -18.73
C SER A 223 -24.15 -18.12 -17.36
N GLY A 224 -24.12 -18.83 -16.29
CA GLY A 224 -24.14 -18.34 -14.91
C GLY A 224 -24.48 -19.45 -13.94
N PRO A 225 -24.57 -19.13 -12.68
CA PRO A 225 -24.34 -17.84 -12.00
C PRO A 225 -22.88 -17.43 -11.92
N THR A 226 -22.60 -16.20 -11.40
CA THR A 226 -21.25 -15.66 -11.19
C THR A 226 -20.66 -16.21 -9.90
N TYR A 227 -19.81 -17.23 -10.00
CA TYR A 227 -19.14 -17.88 -8.88
C TYR A 227 -17.64 -17.64 -8.95
N PHE A 228 -17.06 -17.05 -7.87
CA PHE A 228 -15.63 -16.83 -7.74
C PHE A 228 -14.90 -17.95 -7.00
N SER A 229 -15.58 -18.61 -6.06
CA SER A 229 -14.93 -19.63 -5.22
C SER A 229 -14.28 -20.76 -6.01
N PRO A 230 -14.82 -21.27 -7.16
CA PRO A 230 -14.16 -22.30 -7.91
C PRO A 230 -12.81 -21.88 -8.48
N VAL A 231 -12.70 -20.66 -9.01
CA VAL A 231 -11.46 -20.14 -9.59
C VAL A 231 -10.43 -19.85 -8.49
N ILE A 232 -10.86 -19.29 -7.36
CA ILE A 232 -9.98 -19.03 -6.21
C ILE A 232 -9.42 -20.35 -5.68
N ARG A 233 -10.26 -21.36 -5.50
CA ARG A 233 -9.83 -22.71 -5.04
C ARG A 233 -8.84 -23.35 -6.00
N GLU A 234 -9.06 -23.21 -7.30
CA GLU A 234 -8.13 -23.73 -8.32
C GLU A 234 -6.78 -22.99 -8.22
N CYS A 235 -6.79 -21.67 -8.10
CA CYS A 235 -5.57 -20.88 -7.89
C CYS A 235 -4.82 -21.35 -6.64
N VAL A 236 -5.51 -21.48 -5.50
CA VAL A 236 -4.92 -21.97 -4.24
C VAL A 236 -4.34 -23.39 -4.40
N ASN A 237 -5.04 -24.28 -5.10
CA ASN A 237 -4.55 -25.64 -5.33
C ASN A 237 -3.28 -25.65 -6.17
N ARG A 238 -3.19 -24.84 -7.20
CA ARG A 238 -1.99 -24.71 -8.04
C ARG A 238 -0.81 -24.17 -7.23
N VAL A 239 -1.02 -23.10 -6.45
CA VAL A 239 0.02 -22.51 -5.60
C VAL A 239 0.52 -23.49 -4.56
N LYS A 240 -0.37 -24.25 -3.90
CA LYS A 240 0.02 -25.28 -2.90
C LYS A 240 0.90 -26.38 -3.49
N ASN A 241 0.73 -26.69 -4.77
CA ASN A 241 1.47 -27.74 -5.47
C ASN A 241 2.78 -27.24 -6.13
N THR A 242 3.01 -25.92 -6.17
CA THR A 242 4.26 -25.32 -6.67
C THR A 242 5.36 -25.42 -5.61
N LYS A 243 6.56 -25.82 -6.01
CA LYS A 243 7.73 -25.89 -5.13
C LYS A 243 8.38 -24.52 -4.90
N ASP A 244 8.15 -23.59 -5.82
CA ASP A 244 8.74 -22.27 -5.79
C ASP A 244 7.94 -21.33 -4.90
N LYS A 245 8.63 -20.59 -4.04
CA LYS A 245 8.03 -19.54 -3.20
C LYS A 245 7.81 -18.27 -4.03
N THR A 246 6.85 -18.31 -4.94
CA THR A 246 6.48 -17.18 -5.79
C THR A 246 5.20 -16.56 -5.23
N TYR A 247 5.13 -15.22 -5.16
CA TYR A 247 3.90 -14.53 -4.80
C TYR A 247 2.93 -14.56 -5.97
N THR A 248 1.87 -15.34 -5.87
CA THR A 248 0.91 -15.49 -6.95
C THR A 248 -0.27 -14.54 -6.79
N VAL A 249 -0.61 -13.81 -7.86
CA VAL A 249 -1.75 -12.89 -7.93
C VAL A 249 -2.81 -13.51 -8.84
N LEU A 250 -4.04 -13.67 -8.33
CA LEU A 250 -5.20 -14.00 -9.17
C LEU A 250 -5.88 -12.69 -9.60
N VAL A 251 -5.90 -12.42 -10.90
CA VAL A 251 -6.58 -11.28 -11.51
C VAL A 251 -7.92 -11.74 -12.06
N ILE A 252 -9.01 -11.17 -11.56
CA ILE A 252 -10.37 -11.51 -11.99
C ILE A 252 -10.95 -10.35 -12.77
N PHE A 253 -11.24 -10.55 -14.05
CA PHE A 253 -12.02 -9.63 -14.87
C PHE A 253 -13.49 -10.01 -14.76
N THR A 254 -14.34 -9.06 -14.34
CA THR A 254 -15.77 -9.30 -14.02
C THR A 254 -16.61 -8.04 -14.22
N ASP A 255 -17.93 -8.21 -14.42
CA ASP A 255 -18.91 -7.13 -14.38
C ASP A 255 -19.42 -6.80 -12.95
N GLY A 256 -18.97 -7.53 -11.93
CA GLY A 256 -19.02 -7.15 -10.53
C GLY A 256 -20.01 -7.89 -9.61
N ALA A 257 -20.98 -8.63 -10.10
CA ALA A 257 -21.96 -9.31 -9.23
C ALA A 257 -21.51 -10.71 -8.80
N ILE A 258 -21.29 -10.94 -7.50
CA ILE A 258 -20.93 -12.27 -6.96
C ILE A 258 -22.18 -12.97 -6.43
N ASN A 259 -22.40 -14.22 -6.84
CA ASN A 259 -23.54 -15.01 -6.38
C ASN A 259 -23.17 -16.07 -5.31
N ASP A 260 -21.88 -16.28 -5.05
CA ASP A 260 -21.35 -17.24 -4.07
C ASP A 260 -20.48 -16.58 -2.98
N MET A 261 -20.88 -15.43 -2.45
CA MET A 261 -20.08 -14.62 -1.52
C MET A 261 -19.57 -15.43 -0.32
N ASP A 262 -20.45 -16.23 0.32
CA ASP A 262 -20.08 -17.04 1.49
C ASP A 262 -19.01 -18.09 1.16
N GLU A 263 -19.11 -18.74 0.00
CA GLU A 263 -18.13 -19.71 -0.46
C GLU A 263 -16.83 -19.03 -0.95
N THR A 264 -16.95 -17.83 -1.52
CA THR A 264 -15.81 -17.01 -1.90
C THR A 264 -14.99 -16.61 -0.67
N ILE A 265 -15.63 -16.13 0.40
CA ILE A 265 -14.95 -15.80 1.67
C ILE A 265 -14.23 -17.03 2.26
N LYS A 266 -14.84 -18.23 2.17
CA LYS A 266 -14.20 -19.47 2.65
C LYS A 266 -13.05 -19.94 1.76
N ALA A 267 -12.99 -19.49 0.52
CA ALA A 267 -11.95 -19.87 -0.43
C ALA A 267 -10.69 -19.00 -0.31
N ILE A 268 -10.84 -17.79 0.23
CA ILE A 268 -9.75 -16.85 0.56
C ILE A 268 -9.11 -17.24 1.91
#